data_da386a919c8ccacd1e4b2a37575fd2d9
#
_entry.id   da386a919c8ccacd1e4b2a37575fd2d9
#
_cell.length_a   1.000
_cell.length_b   1.000
_cell.length_c   1.000
_cell.angle_alpha   90.00
_cell.angle_beta   90.00
_cell.angle_gamma   90.00
#
_symmetry.space_group_name_H-M   'P 1'
#
loop_
_entity.id
_entity.type
_entity.pdbx_description
1 polymer ?
#
loop_
_entity_poly.entity_id
_entity_poly.type
_entity_poly.pdbx_seq_one_letter_code
_entity_poly.pdbx_strand_id
1 'polypeptide(L)'
;MKKWHQKSIAIFTAATCLLAGGTIGLSQESLSKLQLTAAAETENTNLVGASFGLELEYDYLDDGTLEITKFVSSYSTDVELPSTIEGKQITSIGHSAFSGCSDITSITIPNGVTSIGYWAFEKCSNLTSIVIPDSVKTIGGYAFSNCSSLTDITIPDGVTTIGYSAFADCRKLTSINIPESVTRIGNSAFSNCNSLETFMVDPENPSFTSEDGVLFNKDLTTLLYYPKGKSGAYTIPDGAINIGESAFRGCSNLTDVIIPDSVTTIGASAFSDCINLTSIYLSSGVSNIANTSFSNCSGLEAFIVDAANTSYTSQDGVLFDESMETLLCYPQGKTGTYTIPTFVTSIGYSAFRSCEGLTSVTIPESVTAIGDWAFRQCSNLTSVTLPNSVASIGENAFGYCSQLTDLYYNGTEAEWNEISVGYDAVASSVSIHYEPVVTTTTTTTTTTTTTTTTTTTITTEPET
;
A
#
# COMPACT_ATOMS: atom_id res chain seq x y z
N MET A 1 13.76 -11.38 -36.37
CA MET A 1 15.18 -10.94 -36.35
C MET A 1 15.31 -10.02 -35.15
N LYS A 2 16.04 -10.42 -34.11
CA LYS A 2 16.35 -9.55 -32.95
C LYS A 2 17.29 -8.44 -33.45
N LYS A 3 16.82 -7.19 -33.55
CA LYS A 3 17.71 -6.03 -33.72
C LYS A 3 18.58 -5.93 -32.48
N TRP A 4 19.87 -6.05 -32.64
CA TRP A 4 20.83 -5.71 -31.61
C TRP A 4 20.80 -4.18 -31.48
N HIS A 5 20.33 -3.66 -30.33
CA HIS A 5 20.52 -2.27 -30.00
C HIS A 5 21.98 -2.08 -29.61
N GLN A 6 22.66 -1.22 -30.34
CA GLN A 6 24.05 -0.86 -30.07
C GLN A 6 24.02 0.17 -28.93
N LYS A 7 24.40 -0.25 -27.72
CA LYS A 7 24.54 0.68 -26.59
C LYS A 7 25.76 1.56 -26.80
N SER A 8 25.58 2.87 -26.69
CA SER A 8 26.64 3.87 -26.78
C SER A 8 26.82 4.58 -25.44
N ILE A 9 28.04 4.89 -25.06
CA ILE A 9 28.37 5.62 -23.83
C ILE A 9 28.93 7.00 -24.23
N ALA A 10 28.39 8.08 -23.66
CA ALA A 10 28.89 9.42 -23.81
C ALA A 10 29.60 9.88 -22.52
N ILE A 11 30.81 10.41 -22.69
CA ILE A 11 31.59 10.98 -21.61
C ILE A 11 31.80 12.46 -21.90
N PHE A 12 31.31 13.34 -21.03
CA PHE A 12 31.43 14.77 -21.16
C PHE A 12 32.61 15.28 -20.35
N THR A 13 33.52 16.00 -21.01
CA THR A 13 34.74 16.53 -20.38
C THR A 13 34.65 18.04 -20.15
N ALA A 14 35.43 18.55 -19.18
CA ALA A 14 35.56 19.98 -18.90
C ALA A 14 36.03 20.84 -20.11
N ALA A 15 36.48 20.21 -21.21
CA ALA A 15 36.86 20.91 -22.42
C ALA A 15 35.71 21.60 -23.15
N THR A 16 34.47 21.12 -22.97
CA THR A 16 33.25 21.75 -23.52
C THR A 16 32.81 22.98 -22.72
N CYS A 17 33.17 23.09 -21.45
CA CYS A 17 32.89 24.26 -20.61
C CYS A 17 33.84 25.45 -20.90
N LEU A 18 35.00 25.22 -21.49
CA LEU A 18 35.98 26.28 -21.86
C LEU A 18 35.49 27.15 -23.03
N LEU A 19 34.57 26.68 -23.84
CA LEU A 19 33.95 27.47 -24.94
C LEU A 19 32.84 28.40 -24.45
N ALA A 20 32.41 28.27 -23.19
CA ALA A 20 31.36 29.09 -22.56
C ALA A 20 31.93 30.21 -21.62
N GLY A 21 33.23 30.47 -21.59
CA GLY A 21 33.78 31.72 -21.02
C GLY A 21 34.29 31.68 -19.59
N GLY A 22 34.65 30.53 -19.01
CA GLY A 22 35.24 30.42 -17.66
C GLY A 22 36.73 30.00 -17.70
N THR A 23 37.66 30.86 -17.23
CA THR A 23 39.09 30.53 -17.10
C THR A 23 39.36 29.74 -15.82
N ILE A 24 39.64 28.44 -15.94
CA ILE A 24 40.27 27.64 -14.88
C ILE A 24 41.72 27.40 -15.26
N GLY A 25 42.66 27.95 -14.45
CA GLY A 25 44.10 27.79 -14.69
C GLY A 25 44.60 26.39 -14.35
N LEU A 26 44.82 25.55 -15.37
CA LEU A 26 45.49 24.26 -15.27
C LEU A 26 46.92 24.37 -15.73
N SER A 27 47.86 23.69 -15.03
CA SER A 27 49.27 23.66 -15.42
C SER A 27 49.48 22.82 -16.69
N GLN A 28 50.51 23.17 -17.48
CA GLN A 28 50.86 22.41 -18.71
C GLN A 28 51.14 20.93 -18.48
N GLU A 29 51.56 20.55 -17.27
CA GLU A 29 51.81 19.15 -16.88
C GLU A 29 50.53 18.35 -16.68
N SER A 30 49.42 19.01 -16.25
CA SER A 30 48.10 18.43 -16.15
C SER A 30 47.49 18.19 -17.54
N LEU A 31 47.73 19.10 -18.48
CA LEU A 31 47.27 18.97 -19.88
C LEU A 31 47.97 17.85 -20.65
N SER A 32 49.28 17.61 -20.38
CA SER A 32 50.04 16.54 -21.05
C SER A 32 49.67 15.13 -20.53
N LYS A 33 49.32 14.98 -19.26
CA LYS A 33 48.80 13.73 -18.70
C LYS A 33 47.42 13.40 -19.24
N LEU A 34 46.60 14.41 -19.48
CA LEU A 34 45.26 14.31 -20.08
C LEU A 34 45.30 13.82 -21.54
N GLN A 35 46.31 14.22 -22.34
CA GLN A 35 46.48 13.77 -23.72
C GLN A 35 47.01 12.34 -23.84
N LEU A 36 47.73 11.83 -22.85
CA LEU A 36 48.33 10.48 -22.87
C LEU A 36 47.34 9.37 -22.52
N THR A 37 46.26 9.66 -21.75
CA THR A 37 45.22 8.70 -21.45
C THR A 37 44.18 8.55 -22.57
N ALA A 38 43.99 9.58 -23.38
CA ALA A 38 43.06 9.57 -24.52
C ALA A 38 43.56 8.75 -25.74
N ALA A 39 44.87 8.39 -25.78
CA ALA A 39 45.45 7.68 -26.91
C ALA A 39 45.57 6.15 -26.75
N ALA A 40 45.18 5.58 -25.60
CA ALA A 40 45.41 4.16 -25.27
C ALA A 40 44.18 3.26 -25.34
N GLU A 41 42.99 3.82 -25.61
CA GLU A 41 41.73 3.00 -25.60
C GLU A 41 40.92 3.17 -26.89
N THR A 42 41.51 2.83 -28.02
CA THR A 42 40.76 2.67 -29.27
C THR A 42 40.77 1.21 -29.69
N GLU A 43 39.94 0.40 -29.07
CA GLU A 43 39.37 -0.79 -29.72
C GLU A 43 38.01 -1.11 -29.08
N ASN A 44 36.94 -0.75 -29.81
CA ASN A 44 35.58 -1.30 -29.71
C ASN A 44 34.62 -0.86 -28.60
N THR A 45 34.73 0.33 -28.06
CA THR A 45 33.59 0.99 -27.39
C THR A 45 33.55 2.45 -27.81
N ASN A 46 32.41 2.99 -28.22
CA ASN A 46 32.23 4.42 -28.48
C ASN A 46 32.29 5.21 -27.16
N LEU A 47 33.48 5.25 -26.54
CA LEU A 47 33.81 6.05 -25.38
C LEU A 47 34.40 7.38 -25.89
N VAL A 48 33.69 8.48 -25.77
CA VAL A 48 34.19 9.82 -26.06
C VAL A 48 34.50 10.52 -24.74
N GLY A 49 35.76 10.55 -24.38
CA GLY A 49 36.49 11.61 -23.65
C GLY A 49 36.36 11.68 -22.13
N ALA A 50 37.41 11.18 -21.43
CA ALA A 50 37.58 11.37 -19.99
C ALA A 50 38.23 12.73 -19.66
N SER A 51 37.58 13.51 -18.82
CA SER A 51 38.18 14.33 -17.72
C SER A 51 37.13 15.22 -17.10
N PHE A 52 36.75 14.98 -15.84
CA PHE A 52 35.75 15.72 -15.04
C PHE A 52 34.34 15.61 -15.56
N GLY A 53 33.81 14.37 -15.77
CA GLY A 53 32.68 14.26 -16.61
C GLY A 53 31.57 13.39 -16.10
N LEU A 54 30.47 13.66 -16.68
CA LEU A 54 29.25 12.89 -16.66
C LEU A 54 29.38 11.74 -17.67
N GLU A 55 29.22 10.50 -17.23
CA GLU A 55 29.16 9.31 -18.08
C GLU A 55 27.74 8.80 -18.17
N LEU A 56 27.24 8.64 -19.40
CA LEU A 56 25.89 8.18 -19.72
C LEU A 56 25.93 7.09 -20.78
N GLU A 57 25.10 6.06 -20.61
CA GLU A 57 24.73 5.17 -21.71
C GLU A 57 23.46 5.72 -22.38
N TYR A 58 23.37 5.59 -23.70
CA TYR A 58 22.21 6.04 -24.47
C TYR A 58 21.95 5.13 -25.66
N ASP A 59 20.70 5.12 -26.10
CA ASP A 59 20.25 4.42 -27.31
C ASP A 59 19.68 5.44 -28.33
N TYR A 60 19.72 5.07 -29.61
CA TYR A 60 19.07 5.81 -30.67
C TYR A 60 17.61 5.41 -30.78
N LEU A 61 16.72 6.38 -30.80
CA LEU A 61 15.30 6.19 -31.09
C LEU A 61 15.04 6.14 -32.60
N ASP A 62 13.88 5.60 -33.01
CA ASP A 62 13.51 5.44 -34.42
C ASP A 62 13.39 6.77 -35.18
N ASP A 63 13.13 7.87 -34.46
CA ASP A 63 13.07 9.25 -35.02
C ASP A 63 14.44 9.93 -35.14
N GLY A 64 15.51 9.24 -34.72
CA GLY A 64 16.87 9.72 -34.76
C GLY A 64 17.29 10.57 -33.56
N THR A 65 16.43 10.73 -32.56
CA THR A 65 16.75 11.32 -31.26
C THR A 65 17.37 10.28 -30.30
N LEU A 66 17.65 10.66 -29.06
CA LEU A 66 18.34 9.82 -28.09
C LEU A 66 17.50 9.62 -26.83
N GLU A 67 17.58 8.41 -26.27
CA GLU A 67 17.16 8.06 -24.95
C GLU A 67 18.38 7.82 -24.04
N ILE A 68 18.44 8.46 -22.87
CA ILE A 68 19.41 8.08 -21.83
C ILE A 68 18.95 6.78 -21.21
N THR A 69 19.76 5.73 -21.32
CA THR A 69 19.43 4.39 -20.81
C THR A 69 20.09 4.08 -19.47
N LYS A 70 21.21 4.76 -19.15
CA LYS A 70 21.87 4.58 -17.87
C LYS A 70 22.80 5.73 -17.51
N PHE A 71 22.75 6.14 -16.26
CA PHE A 71 23.79 6.95 -15.62
C PHE A 71 24.92 6.02 -15.15
N VAL A 72 26.15 6.31 -15.54
CA VAL A 72 27.31 5.49 -15.16
C VAL A 72 28.05 6.15 -14.01
N SER A 73 28.45 7.41 -14.16
CA SER A 73 29.15 8.16 -13.12
C SER A 73 29.08 9.68 -13.31
N SER A 74 29.32 10.42 -12.23
CA SER A 74 29.61 11.85 -12.26
C SER A 74 30.53 12.21 -11.09
N TYR A 75 31.44 13.18 -11.29
CA TYR A 75 32.26 13.75 -10.21
C TYR A 75 31.49 14.81 -9.39
N SER A 76 30.35 15.27 -9.90
CA SER A 76 29.45 16.20 -9.20
C SER A 76 28.24 15.48 -8.69
N THR A 77 27.80 15.85 -7.49
CA THR A 77 26.49 15.44 -6.94
C THR A 77 25.35 16.25 -7.56
N ASP A 78 25.67 17.40 -8.16
CA ASP A 78 24.76 18.24 -8.95
C ASP A 78 24.98 17.94 -10.42
N VAL A 79 24.01 17.31 -11.06
CA VAL A 79 24.09 16.80 -12.43
C VAL A 79 23.28 17.67 -13.37
N GLU A 80 23.93 18.26 -14.37
CA GLU A 80 23.28 18.92 -15.49
C GLU A 80 23.36 18.03 -16.73
N LEU A 81 22.22 17.53 -17.20
CA LEU A 81 22.17 16.69 -18.39
C LEU A 81 22.30 17.56 -19.66
N PRO A 82 23.09 17.12 -20.64
CA PRO A 82 23.22 17.83 -21.90
C PRO A 82 21.90 17.74 -22.70
N SER A 83 21.61 18.74 -23.51
CA SER A 83 20.46 18.69 -24.44
C SER A 83 20.73 17.82 -25.67
N THR A 84 21.99 17.61 -26.02
CA THR A 84 22.43 16.85 -27.20
C THR A 84 23.64 15.99 -26.90
N ILE A 85 23.75 14.85 -27.56
CA ILE A 85 24.94 14.03 -27.65
C ILE A 85 25.23 13.81 -29.15
N GLU A 86 26.48 14.05 -29.61
CA GLU A 86 26.85 13.93 -31.02
C GLU A 86 25.95 14.73 -31.99
N GLY A 87 25.43 15.88 -31.52
CA GLY A 87 24.54 16.75 -32.28
C GLY A 87 23.08 16.26 -32.38
N LYS A 88 22.75 15.17 -31.73
CA LYS A 88 21.39 14.62 -31.68
C LYS A 88 20.74 14.97 -30.36
N GLN A 89 19.45 15.33 -30.40
CA GLN A 89 18.70 15.73 -29.21
C GLN A 89 18.39 14.54 -28.31
N ILE A 90 18.48 14.74 -26.98
CA ILE A 90 17.95 13.84 -25.98
C ILE A 90 16.48 14.18 -25.78
N THR A 91 15.59 13.20 -26.02
CA THR A 91 14.15 13.38 -25.91
C THR A 91 13.51 12.47 -24.87
N SER A 92 14.26 11.49 -24.33
CA SER A 92 13.77 10.55 -23.34
C SER A 92 14.81 10.26 -22.24
N ILE A 93 14.33 10.18 -20.99
CA ILE A 93 15.04 9.51 -19.90
C ILE A 93 14.42 8.11 -19.80
N GLY A 94 15.21 7.09 -20.09
CA GLY A 94 14.74 5.72 -20.23
C GLY A 94 14.41 5.02 -18.91
N HIS A 95 13.98 3.77 -19.05
CA HIS A 95 13.66 2.87 -17.93
C HIS A 95 14.88 2.69 -17.02
N SER A 96 14.70 2.99 -15.72
CA SER A 96 15.74 2.83 -14.67
C SER A 96 17.05 3.60 -14.94
N ALA A 97 17.05 4.60 -15.80
CA ALA A 97 18.28 5.28 -16.26
C ALA A 97 19.14 5.81 -15.12
N PHE A 98 18.56 6.29 -14.03
CA PHE A 98 19.23 6.79 -12.82
C PHE A 98 18.82 6.00 -11.57
N SER A 99 18.24 4.79 -11.72
CA SER A 99 17.80 4.03 -10.56
C SER A 99 18.96 3.70 -9.61
N GLY A 100 18.76 4.00 -8.31
CA GLY A 100 19.77 3.77 -7.26
C GLY A 100 20.94 4.75 -7.23
N CYS A 101 20.91 5.83 -8.01
CA CYS A 101 21.94 6.86 -8.00
C CYS A 101 21.86 7.71 -6.72
N SER A 102 22.31 7.13 -5.60
CA SER A 102 22.23 7.77 -4.27
C SER A 102 23.20 8.93 -4.08
N ASP A 103 24.22 9.07 -4.95
CA ASP A 103 25.20 10.15 -4.84
C ASP A 103 24.72 11.47 -5.46
N ILE A 104 23.65 11.43 -6.27
CA ILE A 104 23.06 12.62 -6.89
C ILE A 104 22.21 13.38 -5.87
N THR A 105 22.52 14.67 -5.68
CA THR A 105 21.76 15.58 -4.80
C THR A 105 20.83 16.51 -5.56
N SER A 106 21.19 16.90 -6.78
CA SER A 106 20.33 17.63 -7.70
C SER A 106 20.53 17.19 -9.14
N ILE A 107 19.50 17.34 -9.97
CA ILE A 107 19.57 17.05 -11.39
C ILE A 107 18.74 18.04 -12.21
N THR A 108 19.31 18.53 -13.30
CA THR A 108 18.61 19.35 -14.29
C THR A 108 18.40 18.56 -15.57
N ILE A 109 17.15 18.34 -15.93
CA ILE A 109 16.75 17.71 -17.20
C ILE A 109 16.65 18.80 -18.27
N PRO A 110 17.29 18.61 -19.46
CA PRO A 110 17.32 19.65 -20.47
C PRO A 110 15.98 19.79 -21.20
N ASN A 111 15.76 20.98 -21.76
CA ASN A 111 14.66 21.23 -22.70
C ASN A 111 14.76 20.26 -23.88
N GLY A 112 13.59 19.76 -24.34
CA GLY A 112 13.50 18.77 -25.41
C GLY A 112 13.19 17.35 -24.91
N VAL A 113 13.47 17.03 -23.64
CA VAL A 113 13.04 15.76 -23.04
C VAL A 113 11.52 15.77 -22.91
N THR A 114 10.86 14.77 -23.48
CA THR A 114 9.40 14.63 -23.53
C THR A 114 8.87 13.56 -22.59
N SER A 115 9.72 12.63 -22.16
CA SER A 115 9.31 11.52 -21.30
C SER A 115 10.34 11.18 -20.24
N ILE A 116 9.84 10.86 -19.04
CA ILE A 116 10.60 10.26 -17.94
C ILE A 116 10.05 8.84 -17.76
N GLY A 117 10.91 7.83 -17.95
CA GLY A 117 10.53 6.42 -17.99
C GLY A 117 10.19 5.82 -16.62
N TYR A 118 9.78 4.54 -16.66
CA TYR A 118 9.53 3.77 -15.44
C TYR A 118 10.81 3.62 -14.63
N TRP A 119 10.72 3.80 -13.29
CA TRP A 119 11.85 3.73 -12.34
C TRP A 119 13.03 4.66 -12.67
N ALA A 120 12.86 5.65 -13.52
CA ALA A 120 13.97 6.46 -14.06
C ALA A 120 14.91 7.01 -12.98
N PHE A 121 14.38 7.48 -11.84
CA PHE A 121 15.11 8.00 -10.68
C PHE A 121 14.77 7.23 -9.39
N GLU A 122 14.29 5.98 -9.51
CA GLU A 122 13.94 5.16 -8.33
C GLU A 122 15.14 5.05 -7.39
N LYS A 123 14.91 5.21 -6.07
CA LYS A 123 15.96 5.11 -5.04
C LYS A 123 17.10 6.11 -5.16
N CYS A 124 16.93 7.24 -5.84
CA CYS A 124 17.85 8.38 -5.72
C CYS A 124 17.64 9.01 -4.32
N SER A 125 18.13 8.33 -3.29
CA SER A 125 17.76 8.63 -1.89
C SER A 125 18.25 9.98 -1.37
N ASN A 126 19.32 10.54 -1.95
CA ASN A 126 19.88 11.85 -1.61
C ASN A 126 19.43 12.98 -2.55
N LEU A 127 18.62 12.67 -3.56
CA LEU A 127 18.08 13.69 -4.46
C LEU A 127 17.15 14.63 -3.68
N THR A 128 17.56 15.90 -3.57
CA THR A 128 16.81 16.95 -2.83
C THR A 128 15.97 17.81 -3.76
N SER A 129 16.41 17.97 -5.02
CA SER A 129 15.72 18.77 -6.03
C SER A 129 15.95 18.23 -7.43
N ILE A 130 14.97 18.45 -8.30
CA ILE A 130 15.05 18.13 -9.72
C ILE A 130 14.34 19.22 -10.53
N VAL A 131 14.97 19.66 -11.62
CA VAL A 131 14.36 20.57 -12.59
C VAL A 131 13.85 19.75 -13.77
N ILE A 132 12.52 19.73 -13.93
CA ILE A 132 11.83 19.05 -15.04
C ILE A 132 11.35 20.12 -16.03
N PRO A 133 11.69 20.06 -17.31
CA PRO A 133 11.31 21.07 -18.29
C PRO A 133 9.85 20.90 -18.76
N ASP A 134 9.23 21.98 -19.25
CA ASP A 134 7.84 22.02 -19.77
C ASP A 134 7.62 21.09 -20.99
N SER A 135 8.70 20.65 -21.62
CA SER A 135 8.63 19.69 -22.73
C SER A 135 8.17 18.30 -22.29
N VAL A 136 8.32 17.94 -20.99
CA VAL A 136 7.94 16.62 -20.45
C VAL A 136 6.42 16.47 -20.47
N LYS A 137 5.95 15.38 -21.07
CA LYS A 137 4.52 15.02 -21.17
C LYS A 137 4.11 13.93 -20.20
N THR A 138 5.05 13.03 -19.85
CA THR A 138 4.76 11.88 -19.00
C THR A 138 5.83 11.66 -17.95
N ILE A 139 5.39 11.40 -16.71
CA ILE A 139 6.21 10.88 -15.62
C ILE A 139 5.79 9.42 -15.43
N GLY A 140 6.72 8.50 -15.69
CA GLY A 140 6.48 7.06 -15.65
C GLY A 140 6.17 6.51 -14.26
N GLY A 141 5.68 5.28 -14.21
CA GLY A 141 5.46 4.61 -12.93
C GLY A 141 6.77 4.45 -12.14
N TYR A 142 6.70 4.68 -10.83
CA TYR A 142 7.85 4.64 -9.91
C TYR A 142 9.01 5.59 -10.26
N ALA A 143 8.79 6.56 -11.15
CA ALA A 143 9.88 7.39 -11.68
C ALA A 143 10.74 8.04 -10.59
N PHE A 144 10.15 8.48 -9.49
CA PHE A 144 10.81 9.06 -8.32
C PHE A 144 10.56 8.28 -7.03
N SER A 145 10.15 7.02 -7.14
CA SER A 145 9.90 6.20 -5.95
C SER A 145 11.15 6.07 -5.09
N ASN A 146 11.00 6.20 -3.77
CA ASN A 146 12.11 6.19 -2.80
C ASN A 146 13.15 7.32 -2.99
N CYS A 147 12.80 8.45 -3.62
CA CYS A 147 13.57 9.69 -3.51
C CYS A 147 13.33 10.33 -2.14
N SER A 148 13.81 9.68 -1.09
CA SER A 148 13.43 9.97 0.30
C SER A 148 13.88 11.33 0.82
N SER A 149 14.83 12.00 0.15
CA SER A 149 15.32 13.34 0.46
C SER A 149 14.67 14.46 -0.36
N LEU A 150 13.82 14.11 -1.34
CA LEU A 150 13.15 15.10 -2.19
C LEU A 150 12.17 15.91 -1.35
N THR A 151 12.44 17.24 -1.24
CA THR A 151 11.65 18.16 -0.41
C THR A 151 10.62 18.93 -1.20
N ASP A 152 10.93 19.18 -2.47
CA ASP A 152 10.10 19.94 -3.38
C ASP A 152 10.26 19.42 -4.81
N ILE A 153 9.20 19.47 -5.58
CA ILE A 153 9.17 19.15 -7.01
C ILE A 153 8.10 19.97 -7.71
N THR A 154 8.49 20.63 -8.78
CA THR A 154 7.55 21.29 -9.67
C THR A 154 7.18 20.34 -10.81
N ILE A 155 5.89 20.02 -10.93
CA ILE A 155 5.33 19.33 -12.10
C ILE A 155 5.07 20.41 -13.14
N PRO A 156 5.74 20.37 -14.30
CA PRO A 156 5.58 21.43 -15.30
C PRO A 156 4.25 21.34 -16.07
N ASP A 157 3.82 22.46 -16.63
CA ASP A 157 2.55 22.59 -17.39
C ASP A 157 2.47 21.71 -18.65
N GLY A 158 3.56 21.07 -19.02
CA GLY A 158 3.58 20.09 -20.11
C GLY A 158 3.06 18.71 -19.75
N VAL A 159 3.10 18.33 -18.45
CA VAL A 159 2.83 16.96 -17.98
C VAL A 159 1.34 16.66 -17.99
N THR A 160 0.95 15.59 -18.68
CA THR A 160 -0.45 15.11 -18.72
C THR A 160 -0.70 13.91 -17.84
N THR A 161 0.34 13.14 -17.51
CA THR A 161 0.21 11.89 -16.75
C THR A 161 1.31 11.75 -15.70
N ILE A 162 0.88 11.49 -14.46
CA ILE A 162 1.73 11.03 -13.35
C ILE A 162 1.46 9.53 -13.18
N GLY A 163 2.50 8.70 -13.29
CA GLY A 163 2.40 7.25 -13.29
C GLY A 163 2.08 6.63 -11.94
N TYR A 164 1.83 5.32 -11.94
CA TYR A 164 1.63 4.51 -10.74
C TYR A 164 2.85 4.61 -9.80
N SER A 165 2.61 4.88 -8.51
CA SER A 165 3.66 5.02 -7.49
C SER A 165 4.80 5.99 -7.86
N ALA A 166 4.54 6.97 -8.73
CA ALA A 166 5.59 7.83 -9.30
C ALA A 166 6.42 8.55 -8.24
N PHE A 167 5.83 8.96 -7.13
CA PHE A 167 6.44 9.63 -5.98
C PHE A 167 6.33 8.82 -4.69
N ALA A 168 6.08 7.50 -4.77
CA ALA A 168 5.98 6.67 -3.58
C ALA A 168 7.26 6.74 -2.74
N ASP A 169 7.13 6.81 -1.40
CA ASP A 169 8.25 6.93 -0.47
C ASP A 169 9.12 8.19 -0.62
N CYS A 170 8.61 9.27 -1.22
CA CYS A 170 9.21 10.62 -1.15
C CYS A 170 8.89 11.23 0.22
N ARG A 171 9.55 10.72 1.28
CA ARG A 171 9.16 10.93 2.67
C ARG A 171 9.32 12.36 3.18
N LYS A 172 10.14 13.19 2.51
CA LYS A 172 10.36 14.61 2.87
C LYS A 172 9.58 15.59 2.00
N LEU A 173 8.84 15.10 0.98
CA LEU A 173 8.02 15.94 0.12
C LEU A 173 6.88 16.55 0.94
N THR A 174 6.81 17.90 0.98
CA THR A 174 5.85 18.64 1.82
C THR A 174 4.62 19.12 1.08
N SER A 175 4.76 19.39 -0.22
CA SER A 175 3.67 19.85 -1.07
C SER A 175 3.84 19.32 -2.49
N ILE A 176 2.75 19.26 -3.23
CA ILE A 176 2.76 18.96 -4.66
C ILE A 176 1.82 19.90 -5.40
N ASN A 177 2.30 20.51 -6.47
CA ASN A 177 1.48 21.29 -7.38
C ASN A 177 1.01 20.41 -8.55
N ILE A 178 -0.29 20.37 -8.82
CA ILE A 178 -0.92 19.65 -9.93
C ILE A 178 -1.38 20.69 -10.95
N PRO A 179 -0.67 20.89 -12.07
CA PRO A 179 -0.99 21.89 -13.06
C PRO A 179 -2.25 21.54 -13.89
N GLU A 180 -2.78 22.51 -14.65
CA GLU A 180 -3.93 22.35 -15.53
C GLU A 180 -3.81 21.13 -16.47
N SER A 181 -2.63 20.89 -16.97
CA SER A 181 -2.36 19.83 -17.96
C SER A 181 -2.51 18.40 -17.45
N VAL A 182 -2.36 18.15 -16.13
CA VAL A 182 -2.41 16.79 -15.56
C VAL A 182 -3.85 16.30 -15.56
N THR A 183 -4.12 15.25 -16.34
CA THR A 183 -5.44 14.61 -16.43
C THR A 183 -5.47 13.19 -15.87
N ARG A 184 -4.29 12.62 -15.53
CA ARG A 184 -4.17 11.26 -14.98
C ARG A 184 -3.13 11.19 -13.88
N ILE A 185 -3.54 10.63 -12.74
CA ILE A 185 -2.69 10.31 -11.60
C ILE A 185 -2.86 8.81 -11.32
N GLY A 186 -1.78 8.05 -11.36
CA GLY A 186 -1.80 6.62 -11.13
C GLY A 186 -2.06 6.27 -9.67
N ASN A 187 -2.59 5.07 -9.42
CA ASN A 187 -2.80 4.57 -8.06
C ASN A 187 -1.51 4.61 -7.27
N SER A 188 -1.62 4.91 -5.98
CA SER A 188 -0.46 4.97 -5.06
C SER A 188 0.62 5.99 -5.45
N ALA A 189 0.34 6.95 -6.35
CA ALA A 189 1.33 7.90 -6.86
C ALA A 189 2.10 8.62 -5.73
N PHE A 190 1.45 8.91 -4.60
CA PHE A 190 2.01 9.61 -3.44
C PHE A 190 2.02 8.75 -2.16
N SER A 191 2.04 7.42 -2.31
CA SER A 191 2.09 6.53 -1.14
C SER A 191 3.34 6.77 -0.31
N ASN A 192 3.20 6.76 1.03
CA ASN A 192 4.30 6.95 1.99
C ASN A 192 5.04 8.30 1.88
N CYS A 193 4.41 9.34 1.29
CA CYS A 193 4.88 10.72 1.38
C CYS A 193 4.51 11.28 2.77
N ASN A 194 5.24 10.84 3.80
CA ASN A 194 4.82 11.05 5.20
C ASN A 194 4.87 12.51 5.68
N SER A 195 5.58 13.40 4.97
CA SER A 195 5.62 14.83 5.24
C SER A 195 4.68 15.65 4.36
N LEU A 196 3.94 14.99 3.43
CA LEU A 196 3.06 15.73 2.52
C LEU A 196 1.86 16.31 3.27
N GLU A 197 1.76 17.63 3.28
CA GLU A 197 0.72 18.39 4.00
C GLU A 197 -0.36 18.92 3.07
N THR A 198 -0.04 19.13 1.78
CA THR A 198 -0.99 19.75 0.87
C THR A 198 -0.79 19.36 -0.60
N PHE A 199 -1.91 19.18 -1.28
CA PHE A 199 -2.03 19.21 -2.74
C PHE A 199 -2.51 20.60 -3.14
N MET A 200 -1.81 21.23 -4.08
CA MET A 200 -2.23 22.46 -4.73
C MET A 200 -2.62 22.15 -6.16
N VAL A 201 -3.89 22.28 -6.50
CA VAL A 201 -4.39 21.98 -7.85
C VAL A 201 -4.72 23.29 -8.55
N ASP A 202 -4.25 23.43 -9.80
CA ASP A 202 -4.58 24.58 -10.62
C ASP A 202 -6.12 24.70 -10.75
N PRO A 203 -6.72 25.88 -10.53
CA PRO A 203 -8.17 26.08 -10.63
C PRO A 203 -8.76 25.67 -11.98
N GLU A 204 -8.00 25.83 -13.07
CA GLU A 204 -8.40 25.45 -14.44
C GLU A 204 -8.20 23.96 -14.75
N ASN A 205 -7.61 23.16 -13.82
CA ASN A 205 -7.44 21.72 -14.06
C ASN A 205 -8.80 21.05 -14.33
N PRO A 206 -8.93 20.29 -15.44
CA PRO A 206 -10.21 19.71 -15.83
C PRO A 206 -10.59 18.43 -15.10
N SER A 207 -9.66 17.80 -14.40
CA SER A 207 -9.82 16.43 -13.85
C SER A 207 -9.78 16.38 -12.33
N PHE A 208 -9.07 17.31 -11.71
CA PHE A 208 -8.81 17.33 -10.28
C PHE A 208 -9.12 18.69 -9.65
N THR A 209 -9.31 18.67 -8.34
CA THR A 209 -9.38 19.85 -7.50
C THR A 209 -8.81 19.54 -6.13
N SER A 210 -8.52 20.55 -5.34
CA SER A 210 -8.14 20.34 -3.93
C SER A 210 -8.98 21.22 -3.02
N GLU A 211 -9.40 20.65 -1.91
CA GLU A 211 -10.07 21.38 -0.82
C GLU A 211 -9.33 21.11 0.48
N ASP A 212 -8.97 22.15 1.19
CA ASP A 212 -8.14 22.09 2.39
C ASP A 212 -6.85 21.25 2.18
N GLY A 213 -6.25 21.32 1.00
CA GLY A 213 -5.05 20.57 0.63
C GLY A 213 -5.27 19.08 0.38
N VAL A 214 -6.48 18.58 0.43
CA VAL A 214 -6.86 17.18 0.10
C VAL A 214 -7.21 17.09 -1.36
N LEU A 215 -6.75 16.04 -2.05
CA LEU A 215 -6.98 15.86 -3.48
C LEU A 215 -8.29 15.13 -3.75
N PHE A 216 -9.10 15.71 -4.62
CA PHE A 216 -10.37 15.16 -5.11
C PHE A 216 -10.38 15.07 -6.64
N ASN A 217 -11.35 14.34 -7.19
CA ASN A 217 -11.77 14.52 -8.56
C ASN A 217 -12.38 15.92 -8.75
N LYS A 218 -12.49 16.40 -10.01
CA LYS A 218 -12.93 17.78 -10.32
C LYS A 218 -14.24 18.18 -9.66
N ASP A 219 -15.19 17.25 -9.59
CA ASP A 219 -16.55 17.50 -9.11
C ASP A 219 -16.70 17.36 -7.58
N LEU A 220 -15.58 17.20 -6.83
CA LEU A 220 -15.55 16.96 -5.38
C LEU A 220 -16.31 15.69 -4.91
N THR A 221 -16.73 14.83 -5.85
CA THR A 221 -17.52 13.63 -5.52
C THR A 221 -16.68 12.45 -5.03
N THR A 222 -15.36 12.46 -5.28
CA THR A 222 -14.46 11.38 -4.85
C THR A 222 -13.19 11.95 -4.22
N LEU A 223 -12.95 11.63 -2.95
CA LEU A 223 -11.69 11.90 -2.26
C LEU A 223 -10.65 10.90 -2.74
N LEU A 224 -9.58 11.37 -3.37
CA LEU A 224 -8.54 10.54 -3.98
C LEU A 224 -7.33 10.32 -3.08
N TYR A 225 -6.82 11.40 -2.47
CA TYR A 225 -5.64 11.34 -1.59
C TYR A 225 -5.75 12.36 -0.45
N TYR A 226 -5.65 11.86 0.77
CA TYR A 226 -5.44 12.68 1.95
C TYR A 226 -3.93 12.78 2.24
N PRO A 227 -3.38 14.00 2.43
CA PRO A 227 -1.95 14.18 2.70
C PRO A 227 -1.53 13.56 4.03
N LYS A 228 -0.54 12.66 4.02
CA LYS A 228 -0.11 11.90 5.21
C LYS A 228 0.56 12.75 6.30
N GLY A 229 1.10 13.92 5.94
CA GLY A 229 1.69 14.87 6.87
C GLY A 229 0.67 15.66 7.70
N LYS A 230 -0.59 15.75 7.19
CA LYS A 230 -1.67 16.41 7.95
C LYS A 230 -1.99 15.62 9.22
N SER A 231 -2.30 16.31 10.29
CA SER A 231 -2.56 15.73 11.61
C SER A 231 -3.90 16.18 12.17
N GLY A 232 -4.42 15.41 13.14
CA GLY A 232 -5.64 15.73 13.86
C GLY A 232 -6.89 15.19 13.19
N ALA A 233 -8.04 15.84 13.47
CA ALA A 233 -9.33 15.46 12.93
C ALA A 233 -9.54 16.05 11.53
N TYR A 234 -10.25 15.31 10.66
CA TYR A 234 -10.65 15.79 9.33
C TYR A 234 -12.14 15.59 9.10
N THR A 235 -12.79 16.62 8.56
CA THR A 235 -14.17 16.54 8.12
C THR A 235 -14.17 16.47 6.59
N ILE A 236 -14.71 15.38 6.03
CA ILE A 236 -14.89 15.24 4.59
C ILE A 236 -15.99 16.22 4.14
N PRO A 237 -15.79 16.99 3.06
CA PRO A 237 -16.77 17.95 2.59
C PRO A 237 -18.13 17.33 2.23
N ASP A 238 -19.20 18.05 2.49
CA ASP A 238 -20.54 17.71 2.02
C ASP A 238 -20.55 17.66 0.49
N GLY A 239 -21.17 16.62 -0.08
CA GLY A 239 -21.19 16.37 -1.53
C GLY A 239 -20.18 15.32 -2.00
N ALA A 240 -19.18 14.94 -1.18
CA ALA A 240 -18.38 13.76 -1.44
C ALA A 240 -19.27 12.51 -1.41
N ILE A 241 -19.16 11.66 -2.41
CA ILE A 241 -19.94 10.42 -2.57
C ILE A 241 -19.07 9.20 -2.26
N ASN A 242 -17.79 9.28 -2.61
CA ASN A 242 -16.86 8.16 -2.49
C ASN A 242 -15.59 8.59 -1.75
N ILE A 243 -15.15 7.74 -0.81
CA ILE A 243 -13.78 7.72 -0.31
C ILE A 243 -13.03 6.72 -1.21
N GLY A 244 -12.07 7.19 -1.97
CA GLY A 244 -11.35 6.39 -2.97
C GLY A 244 -10.52 5.27 -2.37
N GLU A 245 -10.07 4.34 -3.22
CA GLU A 245 -9.13 3.29 -2.84
C GLU A 245 -7.84 3.90 -2.26
N SER A 246 -7.43 3.43 -1.08
CA SER A 246 -6.23 3.88 -0.38
C SER A 246 -6.18 5.40 -0.06
N ALA A 247 -7.29 6.11 -0.06
CA ALA A 247 -7.35 7.57 0.06
C ALA A 247 -6.72 8.12 1.34
N PHE A 248 -6.87 7.45 2.48
CA PHE A 248 -6.23 7.76 3.76
C PHE A 248 -5.17 6.73 4.17
N ARG A 249 -4.76 5.85 3.25
CA ARG A 249 -3.86 4.75 3.63
C ARG A 249 -2.57 5.23 4.27
N GLY A 250 -2.29 4.75 5.49
CA GLY A 250 -1.08 5.08 6.26
C GLY A 250 -1.06 6.51 6.80
N CYS A 251 -2.22 7.18 6.92
CA CYS A 251 -2.34 8.49 7.57
C CYS A 251 -2.23 8.32 9.09
N SER A 252 -1.00 8.05 9.55
CA SER A 252 -0.72 7.77 10.97
C SER A 252 -0.91 8.98 11.90
N ASN A 253 -1.03 10.19 11.36
CA ASN A 253 -1.27 11.40 12.15
C ASN A 253 -2.76 11.76 12.25
N LEU A 254 -3.64 11.01 11.57
CA LEU A 254 -5.09 11.19 11.58
C LEU A 254 -5.67 10.57 12.85
N THR A 255 -6.42 11.35 13.65
CA THR A 255 -7.02 10.86 14.90
C THR A 255 -8.51 10.57 14.76
N ASP A 256 -9.21 11.38 13.96
CA ASP A 256 -10.66 11.31 13.78
C ASP A 256 -11.04 11.66 12.35
N VAL A 257 -12.10 11.05 11.84
CA VAL A 257 -12.70 11.38 10.53
C VAL A 257 -14.21 11.49 10.68
N ILE A 258 -14.74 12.65 10.23
CA ILE A 258 -16.18 12.87 10.11
C ILE A 258 -16.56 12.60 8.64
N ILE A 259 -17.40 11.58 8.44
CA ILE A 259 -17.92 11.18 7.13
C ILE A 259 -19.32 11.77 6.99
N PRO A 260 -19.61 12.63 5.99
CA PRO A 260 -20.94 13.22 5.80
C PRO A 260 -21.94 12.20 5.23
N ASP A 261 -23.25 12.53 5.35
CA ASP A 261 -24.34 11.67 4.86
C ASP A 261 -24.34 11.46 3.32
N SER A 262 -23.65 12.32 2.59
CA SER A 262 -23.50 12.18 1.15
C SER A 262 -22.59 11.00 0.73
N VAL A 263 -21.68 10.54 1.62
CA VAL A 263 -20.76 9.44 1.33
C VAL A 263 -21.49 8.11 1.35
N THR A 264 -21.46 7.40 0.23
CA THR A 264 -22.08 6.09 0.08
C THR A 264 -21.07 4.94 0.07
N THR A 265 -19.82 5.20 -0.35
CA THR A 265 -18.81 4.16 -0.58
C THR A 265 -17.49 4.48 0.11
N ILE A 266 -16.96 3.50 0.83
CA ILE A 266 -15.59 3.50 1.38
C ILE A 266 -14.79 2.43 0.63
N GLY A 267 -13.79 2.88 -0.14
CA GLY A 267 -12.99 2.05 -1.05
C GLY A 267 -12.05 1.08 -0.34
N ALA A 268 -11.47 0.18 -1.13
CA ALA A 268 -10.48 -0.80 -0.64
C ALA A 268 -9.29 -0.09 0.01
N SER A 269 -8.87 -0.57 1.19
CA SER A 269 -7.75 -0.03 1.96
C SER A 269 -7.84 1.49 2.25
N ALA A 270 -9.04 2.08 2.18
CA ALA A 270 -9.23 3.53 2.30
C ALA A 270 -8.60 4.11 3.58
N PHE A 271 -8.75 3.43 4.71
CA PHE A 271 -8.15 3.80 6.00
C PHE A 271 -7.09 2.80 6.48
N SER A 272 -6.60 1.92 5.61
CA SER A 272 -5.59 0.93 6.01
C SER A 272 -4.35 1.62 6.59
N ASP A 273 -3.78 1.03 7.63
CA ASP A 273 -2.57 1.54 8.32
C ASP A 273 -2.76 2.93 9.01
N CYS A 274 -4.00 3.37 9.30
CA CYS A 274 -4.29 4.56 10.10
C CYS A 274 -4.17 4.23 11.60
N ILE A 275 -2.95 4.11 12.09
CA ILE A 275 -2.63 3.51 13.39
C ILE A 275 -3.07 4.34 14.60
N ASN A 276 -3.32 5.64 14.44
CA ASN A 276 -3.78 6.53 15.51
C ASN A 276 -5.26 6.93 15.38
N LEU A 277 -5.97 6.37 14.40
CA LEU A 277 -7.41 6.55 14.27
C LEU A 277 -8.10 5.74 15.38
N THR A 278 -8.79 6.43 16.30
CA THR A 278 -9.37 5.79 17.49
C THR A 278 -10.83 5.40 17.30
N SER A 279 -11.55 6.15 16.49
CA SER A 279 -12.93 5.85 16.16
C SER A 279 -13.29 6.26 14.74
N ILE A 280 -14.30 5.62 14.18
CA ILE A 280 -14.91 6.00 12.90
C ILE A 280 -16.41 6.16 13.09
N TYR A 281 -16.94 7.32 12.68
CA TYR A 281 -18.36 7.55 12.58
C TYR A 281 -18.83 7.25 11.16
N LEU A 282 -19.70 6.25 11.02
CA LEU A 282 -20.35 5.88 9.76
C LEU A 282 -21.73 6.54 9.70
N SER A 283 -21.83 7.54 8.82
CA SER A 283 -23.08 8.29 8.61
C SER A 283 -24.20 7.44 8.00
N SER A 284 -25.41 7.99 7.96
CA SER A 284 -26.60 7.32 7.42
C SER A 284 -26.47 6.91 5.95
N GLY A 285 -25.65 7.64 5.15
CA GLY A 285 -25.47 7.38 3.71
C GLY A 285 -24.57 6.20 3.38
N VAL A 286 -23.65 5.80 4.29
CA VAL A 286 -22.68 4.74 3.99
C VAL A 286 -23.36 3.41 3.78
N SER A 287 -23.28 2.86 2.58
CA SER A 287 -23.93 1.60 2.17
C SER A 287 -22.96 0.56 1.58
N ASN A 288 -21.72 0.95 1.29
CA ASN A 288 -20.69 0.05 0.77
C ASN A 288 -19.34 0.30 1.43
N ILE A 289 -18.83 -0.69 2.15
CA ILE A 289 -17.50 -0.69 2.77
C ILE A 289 -16.73 -1.87 2.19
N ALA A 290 -15.61 -1.59 1.51
CA ALA A 290 -14.75 -2.65 0.99
C ALA A 290 -14.04 -3.41 2.12
N ASN A 291 -13.87 -4.72 1.96
CA ASN A 291 -13.42 -5.64 3.00
C ASN A 291 -12.08 -5.30 3.67
N THR A 292 -11.22 -4.51 3.03
CA THR A 292 -9.88 -4.16 3.55
C THR A 292 -9.79 -2.71 4.02
N SER A 293 -10.93 -1.99 4.05
CA SER A 293 -10.95 -0.53 4.29
C SER A 293 -10.26 -0.11 5.57
N PHE A 294 -10.36 -0.89 6.63
CA PHE A 294 -9.84 -0.60 7.98
C PHE A 294 -8.71 -1.55 8.41
N SER A 295 -8.00 -2.16 7.46
CA SER A 295 -6.91 -3.09 7.80
C SER A 295 -5.76 -2.37 8.51
N ASN A 296 -5.17 -2.99 9.53
CA ASN A 296 -4.03 -2.48 10.30
C ASN A 296 -4.28 -1.12 11.02
N CYS A 297 -5.54 -0.83 11.36
CA CYS A 297 -5.88 0.32 12.20
C CYS A 297 -5.71 -0.05 13.69
N SER A 298 -4.47 -0.22 14.15
CA SER A 298 -4.16 -0.76 15.49
C SER A 298 -4.63 0.12 16.65
N GLY A 299 -4.95 1.40 16.40
CA GLY A 299 -5.54 2.32 17.39
C GLY A 299 -7.06 2.31 17.43
N LEU A 300 -7.72 1.64 16.46
CA LEU A 300 -9.17 1.71 16.33
C LEU A 300 -9.87 0.94 17.45
N GLU A 301 -10.62 1.65 18.27
CA GLU A 301 -11.37 1.09 19.41
C GLU A 301 -12.87 0.96 19.14
N ALA A 302 -13.43 1.78 18.22
CA ALA A 302 -14.86 1.74 17.97
C ALA A 302 -15.27 2.18 16.55
N PHE A 303 -16.25 1.47 16.01
CA PHE A 303 -17.17 1.96 14.99
C PHE A 303 -18.40 2.54 15.65
N ILE A 304 -18.78 3.74 15.24
CA ILE A 304 -20.01 4.41 15.65
C ILE A 304 -20.87 4.55 14.41
N VAL A 305 -22.00 3.87 14.36
CA VAL A 305 -22.89 3.87 13.20
C VAL A 305 -24.11 4.73 13.52
N ASP A 306 -24.46 5.63 12.59
CA ASP A 306 -25.67 6.45 12.70
C ASP A 306 -26.93 5.56 12.81
N ALA A 307 -27.85 5.91 13.70
CA ALA A 307 -29.07 5.13 13.91
C ALA A 307 -30.01 5.07 12.69
N ALA A 308 -29.83 5.98 11.72
CA ALA A 308 -30.57 5.99 10.46
C ALA A 308 -29.86 5.22 9.34
N ASN A 309 -28.67 4.65 9.59
CA ASN A 309 -27.98 3.81 8.61
C ASN A 309 -28.74 2.50 8.40
N THR A 310 -29.02 2.16 7.14
CA THR A 310 -29.82 0.99 6.75
C THR A 310 -28.98 -0.18 6.23
N SER A 311 -27.67 -0.09 6.27
CA SER A 311 -26.76 -1.12 5.75
C SER A 311 -25.87 -1.71 6.83
N TYR A 312 -25.59 -0.93 7.89
CA TYR A 312 -24.70 -1.29 8.96
C TYR A 312 -25.24 -0.90 10.32
N THR A 313 -24.77 -1.57 11.34
CA THR A 313 -25.00 -1.20 12.75
C THR A 313 -23.73 -1.47 13.56
N SER A 314 -23.66 -0.92 14.76
CA SER A 314 -22.57 -1.23 15.68
C SER A 314 -23.08 -1.49 17.09
N GLN A 315 -22.46 -2.47 17.77
CA GLN A 315 -22.68 -2.74 19.18
C GLN A 315 -21.33 -2.88 19.87
N ASP A 316 -21.16 -2.20 20.99
CA ASP A 316 -19.88 -2.17 21.74
C ASP A 316 -18.67 -1.79 20.89
N GLY A 317 -18.90 -0.97 19.86
CA GLY A 317 -17.89 -0.51 18.90
C GLY A 317 -17.55 -1.52 17.81
N VAL A 318 -18.12 -2.70 17.80
CA VAL A 318 -17.94 -3.72 16.75
C VAL A 318 -18.91 -3.46 15.61
N LEU A 319 -18.46 -3.61 14.37
CA LEU A 319 -19.26 -3.37 13.16
C LEU A 319 -19.95 -4.65 12.71
N PHE A 320 -21.25 -4.54 12.42
CA PHE A 320 -22.09 -5.61 11.89
C PHE A 320 -22.84 -5.13 10.64
N ASP A 321 -23.38 -6.07 9.87
CA ASP A 321 -24.44 -5.77 8.90
C ASP A 321 -25.70 -5.26 9.61
N GLU A 322 -26.66 -4.73 8.85
CA GLU A 322 -27.89 -4.14 9.41
C GLU A 322 -28.72 -5.19 10.20
N SER A 323 -28.74 -6.45 9.74
CA SER A 323 -29.44 -7.56 10.42
C SER A 323 -28.74 -8.01 11.71
N MET A 324 -27.52 -7.58 11.97
CA MET A 324 -26.62 -8.05 13.03
C MET A 324 -26.23 -9.53 12.93
N GLU A 325 -26.56 -10.20 11.82
CA GLU A 325 -26.22 -11.62 11.61
C GLU A 325 -24.76 -11.83 11.23
N THR A 326 -24.14 -10.84 10.56
CA THR A 326 -22.72 -10.91 10.16
C THR A 326 -21.87 -9.93 10.95
N LEU A 327 -20.85 -10.42 11.67
CA LEU A 327 -19.80 -9.60 12.24
C LEU A 327 -18.79 -9.22 11.14
N LEU A 328 -18.76 -7.93 10.78
CA LEU A 328 -17.97 -7.43 9.66
C LEU A 328 -16.57 -6.97 10.04
N CYS A 329 -16.43 -6.27 11.18
CA CYS A 329 -15.12 -5.79 11.62
C CYS A 329 -15.07 -5.59 13.13
N TYR A 330 -14.13 -6.27 13.77
CA TYR A 330 -13.76 -6.05 15.17
C TYR A 330 -12.64 -5.01 15.23
N PRO A 331 -12.74 -3.94 16.04
CA PRO A 331 -11.73 -2.90 16.13
C PRO A 331 -10.39 -3.44 16.65
N GLN A 332 -9.32 -3.19 15.90
CA GLN A 332 -8.00 -3.77 16.18
C GLN A 332 -7.31 -3.20 17.43
N GLY A 333 -7.71 -2.01 17.89
CA GLY A 333 -7.23 -1.40 19.13
C GLY A 333 -7.80 -2.02 20.40
N LYS A 334 -8.89 -2.82 20.30
CA LYS A 334 -9.46 -3.53 21.45
C LYS A 334 -8.54 -4.68 21.90
N THR A 335 -8.45 -4.86 23.21
CA THR A 335 -7.58 -5.84 23.83
C THR A 335 -8.35 -6.79 24.75
N GLY A 336 -7.73 -7.94 25.07
CA GLY A 336 -8.27 -8.90 26.03
C GLY A 336 -9.17 -9.94 25.38
N THR A 337 -10.30 -10.25 26.04
CA THR A 337 -11.22 -11.30 25.62
C THR A 337 -12.47 -10.70 24.98
N TYR A 338 -13.03 -11.40 23.98
CA TYR A 338 -14.30 -11.00 23.38
C TYR A 338 -15.24 -12.18 23.26
N THR A 339 -16.50 -11.96 23.67
CA THR A 339 -17.59 -12.91 23.44
C THR A 339 -18.45 -12.40 22.32
N ILE A 340 -18.49 -13.15 21.22
CA ILE A 340 -19.35 -12.85 20.08
C ILE A 340 -20.82 -13.00 20.51
N PRO A 341 -21.67 -12.01 20.21
CA PRO A 341 -23.08 -12.06 20.58
C PRO A 341 -23.83 -13.24 19.93
N THR A 342 -24.85 -13.79 20.64
CA THR A 342 -25.57 -14.97 20.19
C THR A 342 -26.52 -14.74 19.01
N PHE A 343 -26.67 -13.51 18.55
CA PHE A 343 -27.43 -13.20 17.32
C PHE A 343 -26.54 -13.34 16.06
N VAL A 344 -25.20 -13.41 16.22
CA VAL A 344 -24.28 -13.54 15.06
C VAL A 344 -24.33 -14.98 14.54
N THR A 345 -24.55 -15.12 13.25
CA THR A 345 -24.57 -16.41 12.53
C THR A 345 -23.34 -16.60 11.63
N SER A 346 -22.65 -15.51 11.30
CA SER A 346 -21.48 -15.52 10.43
C SER A 346 -20.40 -14.54 10.90
N ILE A 347 -19.13 -14.98 10.86
CA ILE A 347 -17.96 -14.12 11.03
C ILE A 347 -17.44 -13.78 9.64
N GLY A 348 -17.44 -12.48 9.28
CA GLY A 348 -17.14 -11.99 7.95
C GLY A 348 -15.67 -12.14 7.53
N TYR A 349 -15.42 -11.87 6.26
CA TYR A 349 -14.08 -11.80 5.68
C TYR A 349 -13.18 -10.83 6.47
N SER A 350 -12.00 -11.31 6.92
CA SER A 350 -11.03 -10.51 7.68
C SER A 350 -11.59 -9.81 8.94
N ALA A 351 -12.69 -10.27 9.52
CA ALA A 351 -13.42 -9.56 10.58
C ALA A 351 -12.60 -9.26 11.84
N PHE A 352 -11.67 -10.11 12.21
CA PHE A 352 -10.71 -9.94 13.32
C PHE A 352 -9.25 -9.86 12.83
N ARG A 353 -9.03 -9.61 11.54
CA ARG A 353 -7.65 -9.58 11.00
C ARG A 353 -6.78 -8.58 11.75
N SER A 354 -5.55 -9.00 12.11
CA SER A 354 -4.56 -8.18 12.84
C SER A 354 -5.06 -7.65 14.20
N CYS A 355 -6.03 -8.30 14.84
CA CYS A 355 -6.44 -8.00 16.20
C CYS A 355 -5.40 -8.53 17.19
N GLU A 356 -4.22 -7.92 17.19
CA GLU A 356 -3.09 -8.36 18.00
C GLU A 356 -3.36 -8.26 19.50
N GLY A 357 -4.28 -7.37 19.91
CA GLY A 357 -4.71 -7.24 21.31
C GLY A 357 -5.64 -8.33 21.83
N LEU A 358 -6.24 -9.14 20.91
CA LEU A 358 -7.20 -10.19 21.25
C LEU A 358 -6.47 -11.43 21.80
N THR A 359 -6.79 -11.82 23.03
CA THR A 359 -6.15 -12.98 23.69
C THR A 359 -7.03 -14.23 23.69
N SER A 360 -8.37 -14.06 23.66
CA SER A 360 -9.33 -15.15 23.60
C SER A 360 -10.61 -14.67 22.95
N VAL A 361 -11.27 -15.55 22.21
CA VAL A 361 -12.59 -15.33 21.63
C VAL A 361 -13.52 -16.48 21.94
N THR A 362 -14.76 -16.14 22.37
CA THR A 362 -15.84 -17.13 22.52
C THR A 362 -16.80 -17.01 21.37
N ILE A 363 -16.94 -18.08 20.57
CA ILE A 363 -17.81 -18.17 19.42
C ILE A 363 -19.09 -18.91 19.85
N PRO A 364 -20.29 -18.29 19.71
CA PRO A 364 -21.55 -18.89 20.15
C PRO A 364 -22.06 -19.97 19.18
N GLU A 365 -22.97 -20.81 19.66
CA GLU A 365 -23.62 -21.88 18.89
C GLU A 365 -24.46 -21.38 17.69
N SER A 366 -24.71 -20.09 17.61
CA SER A 366 -25.41 -19.50 16.45
C SER A 366 -24.50 -19.37 15.20
N VAL A 367 -23.16 -19.37 15.38
CA VAL A 367 -22.23 -19.20 14.27
C VAL A 367 -22.09 -20.47 13.47
N THR A 368 -22.35 -20.39 12.17
CA THR A 368 -22.27 -21.50 11.22
C THR A 368 -21.14 -21.32 10.21
N ALA A 369 -20.62 -20.10 10.04
CA ALA A 369 -19.58 -19.80 9.06
C ALA A 369 -18.52 -18.84 9.60
N ILE A 370 -17.26 -19.15 9.33
CA ILE A 370 -16.08 -18.30 9.60
C ILE A 370 -15.47 -17.98 8.24
N GLY A 371 -15.39 -16.69 7.90
CA GLY A 371 -14.90 -16.19 6.62
C GLY A 371 -13.39 -16.37 6.40
N ASP A 372 -12.97 -16.17 5.16
CA ASP A 372 -11.54 -16.16 4.83
C ASP A 372 -10.82 -15.08 5.64
N TRP A 373 -9.63 -15.42 6.15
CA TRP A 373 -8.75 -14.53 6.91
C TRP A 373 -9.37 -13.95 8.18
N ALA A 374 -10.47 -14.50 8.67
CA ALA A 374 -11.27 -13.92 9.75
C ALA A 374 -10.45 -13.56 10.98
N PHE A 375 -9.54 -14.41 11.44
CA PHE A 375 -8.65 -14.20 12.59
C PHE A 375 -7.17 -14.13 12.18
N ARG A 376 -6.89 -13.90 10.89
CA ARG A 376 -5.49 -13.86 10.42
C ARG A 376 -4.67 -12.81 11.16
N GLN A 377 -3.46 -13.18 11.60
CA GLN A 377 -2.54 -12.30 12.33
C GLN A 377 -3.03 -11.87 13.73
N CYS A 378 -3.96 -12.60 14.35
CA CYS A 378 -4.24 -12.44 15.78
C CYS A 378 -3.10 -13.06 16.61
N SER A 379 -1.97 -12.34 16.67
CA SER A 379 -0.71 -12.89 17.15
C SER A 379 -0.71 -13.28 18.64
N ASN A 380 -1.59 -12.71 19.47
CA ASN A 380 -1.73 -13.01 20.89
C ASN A 380 -2.92 -13.92 21.23
N LEU A 381 -3.66 -14.39 20.22
CA LEU A 381 -4.74 -15.35 20.43
C LEU A 381 -4.13 -16.72 20.80
N THR A 382 -4.41 -17.20 22.00
CA THR A 382 -3.79 -18.42 22.54
C THR A 382 -4.65 -19.66 22.34
N SER A 383 -5.96 -19.50 22.38
CA SER A 383 -6.91 -20.58 22.18
C SER A 383 -8.23 -20.07 21.58
N VAL A 384 -8.91 -20.95 20.86
CA VAL A 384 -10.23 -20.69 20.29
C VAL A 384 -11.12 -21.87 20.59
N THR A 385 -12.37 -21.57 21.02
CA THR A 385 -13.40 -22.60 21.15
C THR A 385 -14.40 -22.43 20.01
N LEU A 386 -14.54 -23.45 19.18
CA LEU A 386 -15.48 -23.53 18.07
C LEU A 386 -16.69 -24.36 18.47
N PRO A 387 -17.92 -23.85 18.26
CA PRO A 387 -19.13 -24.63 18.48
C PRO A 387 -19.32 -25.68 17.37
N ASN A 388 -20.07 -26.73 17.66
CA ASN A 388 -20.36 -27.80 16.69
C ASN A 388 -21.32 -27.34 15.55
N SER A 389 -21.89 -26.15 15.67
CA SER A 389 -22.69 -25.51 14.62
C SER A 389 -21.87 -25.02 13.41
N VAL A 390 -20.54 -24.89 13.55
CA VAL A 390 -19.68 -24.39 12.47
C VAL A 390 -19.62 -25.41 11.34
N ALA A 391 -20.10 -25.01 10.16
CA ALA A 391 -20.12 -25.82 8.93
C ALA A 391 -19.00 -25.45 7.96
N SER A 392 -18.43 -24.23 8.08
CA SER A 392 -17.34 -23.78 7.20
C SER A 392 -16.34 -22.88 7.90
N ILE A 393 -15.07 -23.09 7.60
CA ILE A 393 -13.93 -22.26 8.01
C ILE A 393 -13.19 -21.85 6.75
N GLY A 394 -13.08 -20.54 6.50
CA GLY A 394 -12.49 -19.97 5.30
C GLY A 394 -10.98 -20.14 5.18
N GLU A 395 -10.45 -19.79 4.02
CA GLU A 395 -9.01 -19.83 3.73
C GLU A 395 -8.24 -18.95 4.72
N ASN A 396 -7.10 -19.49 5.25
CA ASN A 396 -6.23 -18.76 6.19
C ASN A 396 -6.97 -18.13 7.38
N ALA A 397 -8.10 -18.68 7.81
CA ALA A 397 -8.94 -18.08 8.84
C ALA A 397 -8.17 -17.80 10.14
N PHE A 398 -7.29 -18.71 10.57
CA PHE A 398 -6.38 -18.56 11.72
C PHE A 398 -4.92 -18.47 11.30
N GLY A 399 -4.65 -18.07 10.06
CA GLY A 399 -3.30 -17.93 9.53
C GLY A 399 -2.48 -16.90 10.34
N TYR A 400 -1.22 -17.21 10.60
CA TYR A 400 -0.28 -16.33 11.35
C TYR A 400 -0.72 -15.99 12.79
N CYS A 401 -1.57 -16.76 13.43
CA CYS A 401 -1.85 -16.69 14.85
C CYS A 401 -0.71 -17.37 15.64
N SER A 402 0.40 -16.65 15.84
CA SER A 402 1.67 -17.23 16.30
C SER A 402 1.63 -17.84 17.71
N GLN A 403 0.66 -17.43 18.55
CA GLN A 403 0.48 -17.96 19.91
C GLN A 403 -0.64 -18.98 20.00
N LEU A 404 -1.37 -19.25 18.89
CA LEU A 404 -2.45 -20.24 18.89
C LEU A 404 -1.85 -21.65 18.90
N THR A 405 -1.99 -22.33 20.01
CA THR A 405 -1.52 -23.72 20.20
C THR A 405 -2.66 -24.72 20.25
N ASP A 406 -3.86 -24.27 20.68
CA ASP A 406 -4.97 -25.14 20.95
C ASP A 406 -6.28 -24.59 20.34
N LEU A 407 -7.00 -25.46 19.64
CA LEU A 407 -8.34 -25.21 19.13
C LEU A 407 -9.27 -26.25 19.72
N TYR A 408 -10.28 -25.81 20.46
CA TYR A 408 -11.26 -26.65 21.09
C TYR A 408 -12.51 -26.68 20.23
N TYR A 409 -12.88 -27.85 19.75
CA TYR A 409 -14.10 -28.05 18.99
C TYR A 409 -15.17 -28.76 19.87
N ASN A 410 -16.31 -28.11 20.04
CA ASN A 410 -17.43 -28.63 20.85
C ASN A 410 -18.22 -29.71 20.09
N GLY A 411 -17.55 -30.62 19.47
CA GLY A 411 -18.09 -31.75 18.73
C GLY A 411 -17.09 -32.87 18.63
N THR A 412 -17.49 -33.95 17.99
CA THR A 412 -16.66 -35.13 17.78
C THR A 412 -15.68 -34.90 16.61
N GLU A 413 -14.62 -35.70 16.54
CA GLU A 413 -13.71 -35.75 15.39
C GLU A 413 -14.45 -36.06 14.08
N ALA A 414 -15.48 -36.92 14.13
CA ALA A 414 -16.27 -37.27 12.96
C ALA A 414 -17.04 -36.05 12.41
N GLU A 415 -17.60 -35.21 13.30
CA GLU A 415 -18.28 -33.97 12.92
C GLU A 415 -17.29 -32.91 12.41
N TRP A 416 -16.10 -32.83 13.00
CA TRP A 416 -15.02 -31.95 12.50
C TRP A 416 -14.65 -32.28 11.04
N ASN A 417 -14.56 -33.56 10.70
CA ASN A 417 -14.20 -34.02 9.36
C ASN A 417 -15.26 -33.70 8.30
N GLU A 418 -16.49 -33.33 8.69
CA GLU A 418 -17.55 -32.87 7.81
C GLU A 418 -17.52 -31.35 7.56
N ILE A 419 -16.71 -30.58 8.35
CA ILE A 419 -16.57 -29.13 8.18
C ILE A 419 -15.83 -28.85 6.86
N SER A 420 -16.34 -27.89 6.09
CA SER A 420 -15.61 -27.34 4.94
C SER A 420 -14.47 -26.44 5.40
N VAL A 421 -13.24 -26.95 5.44
CA VAL A 421 -12.06 -26.21 5.90
C VAL A 421 -11.27 -25.72 4.68
N GLY A 422 -11.09 -24.39 4.59
CA GLY A 422 -10.34 -23.74 3.51
C GLY A 422 -8.83 -24.03 3.58
N TYR A 423 -8.11 -23.66 2.52
CA TYR A 423 -6.67 -23.84 2.44
C TYR A 423 -5.98 -23.08 3.58
N ASP A 424 -5.10 -23.77 4.32
CA ASP A 424 -4.29 -23.20 5.41
C ASP A 424 -5.13 -22.46 6.48
N ALA A 425 -6.37 -22.89 6.69
CA ALA A 425 -7.32 -22.25 7.61
C ALA A 425 -6.84 -22.32 9.06
N VAL A 426 -6.24 -23.45 9.46
CA VAL A 426 -5.63 -23.69 10.75
C VAL A 426 -4.21 -24.21 10.53
N ALA A 427 -3.21 -23.61 11.18
CA ALA A 427 -1.84 -24.06 11.03
C ALA A 427 -1.65 -25.50 11.56
N SER A 428 -0.82 -26.28 10.88
CA SER A 428 -0.54 -27.68 11.25
C SER A 428 0.11 -27.86 12.64
N SER A 429 0.59 -26.78 13.23
CA SER A 429 1.14 -26.75 14.61
C SER A 429 0.07 -26.63 15.70
N VAL A 430 -1.17 -26.32 15.33
CA VAL A 430 -2.29 -26.18 16.29
C VAL A 430 -2.88 -27.54 16.61
N SER A 431 -3.00 -27.84 17.90
CA SER A 431 -3.66 -29.06 18.38
C SER A 431 -5.17 -28.87 18.38
N ILE A 432 -5.90 -29.77 17.74
CA ILE A 432 -7.37 -29.74 17.73
C ILE A 432 -7.85 -30.73 18.81
N HIS A 433 -8.65 -30.22 19.74
CA HIS A 433 -9.25 -31.00 20.82
C HIS A 433 -10.74 -31.17 20.54
N TYR A 434 -11.22 -32.40 20.65
CA TYR A 434 -12.63 -32.76 20.43
C TYR A 434 -13.33 -33.06 21.74
N GLU A 435 -14.67 -32.90 21.80
CA GLU A 435 -15.43 -33.44 22.91
C GLU A 435 -15.37 -34.98 22.91
N PRO A 436 -15.24 -35.59 24.08
CA PRO A 436 -15.25 -37.05 24.17
C PRO A 436 -16.61 -37.61 23.72
N VAL A 437 -16.56 -38.69 22.95
CA VAL A 437 -17.78 -39.40 22.53
C VAL A 437 -18.48 -39.94 23.75
N VAL A 438 -19.64 -39.35 24.11
CA VAL A 438 -20.49 -39.86 25.18
C VAL A 438 -21.33 -41.01 24.61
N THR A 439 -20.88 -42.23 24.80
CA THR A 439 -21.68 -43.44 24.50
C THR A 439 -22.69 -43.70 25.61
N THR A 440 -23.93 -43.37 25.38
CA THR A 440 -24.99 -43.74 26.30
C THR A 440 -25.39 -45.19 26.04
N THR A 441 -24.89 -46.11 26.84
CA THR A 441 -25.35 -47.51 26.79
C THR A 441 -26.59 -47.65 27.65
N THR A 442 -27.74 -47.73 27.03
CA THR A 442 -28.96 -48.07 27.76
C THR A 442 -29.05 -49.58 27.99
N THR A 443 -28.73 -50.01 29.20
CA THR A 443 -28.93 -51.41 29.56
C THR A 443 -30.34 -51.58 30.13
N THR A 444 -31.22 -52.16 29.33
CA THR A 444 -32.57 -52.51 29.80
C THR A 444 -32.51 -53.81 30.57
N THR A 445 -32.51 -53.76 31.87
CA THR A 445 -32.66 -54.95 32.73
C THR A 445 -34.13 -55.24 32.94
N THR A 446 -34.66 -56.24 32.27
CA THR A 446 -36.04 -56.71 32.47
C THR A 446 -36.10 -57.53 33.76
N THR A 447 -36.48 -56.91 34.85
CA THR A 447 -36.83 -57.63 36.06
C THR A 447 -38.35 -57.91 36.05
N THR A 448 -38.72 -59.16 36.23
CA THR A 448 -40.09 -59.69 36.15
C THR A 448 -40.98 -59.24 37.35
N THR A 449 -40.81 -58.04 37.85
CA THR A 449 -41.76 -57.42 38.82
C THR A 449 -41.73 -55.90 38.59
N THR A 450 -42.76 -55.41 37.93
CA THR A 450 -43.40 -54.09 37.83
C THR A 450 -42.64 -52.83 38.30
N THR A 451 -41.34 -52.69 38.05
CA THR A 451 -40.68 -51.37 38.21
C THR A 451 -39.48 -51.29 37.22
N THR A 452 -39.59 -50.44 36.24
CA THR A 452 -38.49 -50.14 35.27
C THR A 452 -37.62 -49.08 35.93
N THR A 453 -36.38 -49.42 36.24
CA THR A 453 -35.36 -48.43 36.65
C THR A 453 -34.38 -48.25 35.52
N THR A 454 -34.30 -47.05 34.94
CA THR A 454 -33.34 -46.67 33.94
C THR A 454 -32.09 -46.11 34.65
N THR A 455 -30.98 -46.79 34.51
CA THR A 455 -29.68 -46.27 35.01
C THR A 455 -28.85 -45.83 33.78
N THR A 456 -28.50 -44.56 33.74
CA THR A 456 -27.59 -44.00 32.72
C THR A 456 -26.17 -44.04 33.30
N THR A 457 -25.27 -44.80 32.66
CA THR A 457 -23.86 -44.79 32.99
C THR A 457 -23.09 -44.03 31.91
N ILE A 458 -22.38 -43.00 32.31
CA ILE A 458 -21.50 -42.21 31.44
C ILE A 458 -20.09 -42.83 31.55
N THR A 459 -19.59 -43.36 30.44
CA THR A 459 -18.19 -43.84 30.33
C THR A 459 -17.44 -42.92 29.39
N THR A 460 -16.39 -42.25 29.88
CA THR A 460 -15.44 -41.50 29.05
C THR A 460 -14.28 -42.45 28.72
N GLU A 461 -14.04 -42.76 27.46
CA GLU A 461 -12.79 -43.39 27.04
C GLU A 461 -11.71 -42.32 26.87
N PRO A 462 -10.51 -42.50 27.40
CA PRO A 462 -9.38 -41.59 27.18
C PRO A 462 -8.87 -41.81 25.76
N GLU A 463 -8.67 -40.74 25.04
CA GLU A 463 -7.98 -40.73 23.74
C GLU A 463 -6.55 -41.27 23.89
N THR A 464 -6.16 -42.14 22.95
CA THR A 464 -4.78 -42.61 22.77
C THR A 464 -4.09 -41.86 21.65
#